data_023939f1367820bf9d15bb4ce487c0bc
#
_entry.id   023939f1367820bf9d15bb4ce487c0bc
#
_cell.length_a   1.000
_cell.length_b   1.000
_cell.length_c   1.000
_cell.angle_alpha   90.00
_cell.angle_beta   90.00
_cell.angle_gamma   90.00
#
_symmetry.space_group_name_H-M   'P 1'
#
loop_
_entity.id
_entity.type
_entity.pdbx_description
1 polymer ?
#
loop_
_entity_poly.entity_id
_entity_poly.type
_entity_poly.pdbx_seq_one_letter_code
_entity_poly.pdbx_strand_id
1 'polypeptide(L)'
;MKVLLTGSSKGIGYKIAKDLKAEGHMLALHYNKNESTLEALLKEDKTGSFSIQADLSQQEEVKKMVVNTIDKLSFPDCIINNAGIAESANISLAVSY
;
A
#
# COMPACT_ATOMS: atom_id res chain seq x y z
N MET A 1 11.18 -8.34 0.85
CA MET A 1 9.96 -8.61 0.08
C MET A 1 9.39 -7.32 -0.49
N LYS A 2 8.55 -7.46 -1.47
CA LYS A 2 7.74 -6.38 -2.02
C LYS A 2 6.34 -6.51 -1.47
N VAL A 3 5.86 -5.49 -0.76
CA VAL A 3 4.59 -5.56 -0.01
C VAL A 3 3.67 -4.41 -0.40
N LEU A 4 2.42 -4.72 -0.70
CA LEU A 4 1.36 -3.73 -0.81
C LEU A 4 0.55 -3.77 0.49
N LEU A 5 0.54 -2.65 1.21
CA LEU A 5 -0.16 -2.53 2.49
C LEU A 5 -1.24 -1.47 2.37
N THR A 6 -2.49 -1.85 2.60
CA THR A 6 -3.59 -0.90 2.55
C THR A 6 -3.87 -0.29 3.91
N GLY A 7 -4.38 0.96 3.92
CA GLY A 7 -4.71 1.65 5.16
C GLY A 7 -3.50 1.94 6.03
N SER A 8 -2.39 2.38 5.44
CA SER A 8 -1.11 2.45 6.13
C SER A 8 -0.80 3.82 6.76
N SER A 9 -1.67 4.82 6.61
CA SER A 9 -1.37 6.17 7.07
C SER A 9 -1.63 6.40 8.56
N LYS A 10 -2.32 5.50 9.23
CA LYS A 10 -2.63 5.65 10.66
C LYS A 10 -2.87 4.31 11.33
N GLY A 11 -2.90 4.31 12.66
CA GLY A 11 -3.27 3.15 13.46
C GLY A 11 -2.37 1.94 13.25
N ILE A 12 -2.99 0.77 13.24
CA ILE A 12 -2.28 -0.50 13.08
C ILE A 12 -1.54 -0.57 11.75
N GLY A 13 -2.15 -0.09 10.67
CA GLY A 13 -1.50 -0.08 9.37
C GLY A 13 -0.22 0.73 9.34
N TYR A 14 -0.19 1.89 9.99
CA TYR A 14 1.01 2.70 10.08
C TYR A 14 2.11 1.99 10.89
N LYS A 15 1.73 1.33 11.97
CA LYS A 15 2.70 0.57 12.76
C LYS A 15 3.31 -0.58 11.94
N ILE A 16 2.48 -1.29 11.17
CA ILE A 16 2.97 -2.34 10.29
C ILE A 16 3.94 -1.76 9.25
N ALA A 17 3.59 -0.61 8.66
CA ALA A 17 4.45 0.06 7.69
C ALA A 17 5.82 0.40 8.28
N LYS A 18 5.85 0.94 9.49
CA LYS A 18 7.10 1.27 10.17
C LYS A 18 7.96 0.03 10.41
N ASP A 19 7.35 -1.05 10.87
CA ASP A 19 8.06 -2.28 11.16
C ASP A 19 8.64 -2.90 9.89
N LEU A 20 7.84 -2.96 8.82
CA LEU A 20 8.29 -3.52 7.55
C LEU A 20 9.40 -2.66 6.92
N LYS A 21 9.28 -1.33 7.03
CA LYS A 21 10.33 -0.45 6.53
C LYS A 21 11.63 -0.67 7.29
N ALA A 22 11.56 -0.82 8.61
CA ALA A 22 12.75 -1.06 9.44
C ALA A 22 13.44 -2.37 9.05
N GLU A 23 12.69 -3.35 8.55
CA GLU A 23 13.23 -4.62 8.08
C GLU A 23 13.76 -4.56 6.64
N GLY A 24 13.66 -3.43 5.97
CA GLY A 24 14.22 -3.25 4.64
C GLY A 24 13.36 -3.69 3.47
N HIS A 25 12.07 -3.94 3.71
CA HIS A 25 11.15 -4.33 2.63
C HIS A 25 10.80 -3.14 1.73
N MET A 26 10.55 -3.43 0.46
CA MET A 26 10.09 -2.45 -0.51
C MET A 26 8.57 -2.38 -0.45
N LEU A 27 8.02 -1.20 -0.18
CA LEU A 27 6.63 -1.05 0.19
C LEU A 27 5.85 -0.14 -0.76
N ALA A 28 4.65 -0.58 -1.12
CA ALA A 28 3.61 0.28 -1.66
C ALA A 28 2.64 0.55 -0.50
N LEU A 29 2.60 1.78 -0.03
CA LEU A 29 1.84 2.16 1.16
C LEU A 29 0.59 2.93 0.75
N HIS A 30 -0.54 2.25 0.80
CA HIS A 30 -1.81 2.85 0.41
C HIS A 30 -2.40 3.70 1.53
N TYR A 31 -2.98 4.84 1.14
CA TYR A 31 -3.77 5.69 2.02
C TYR A 31 -5.00 6.21 1.27
N ASN A 32 -6.03 6.61 2.03
CA ASN A 32 -7.22 7.19 1.41
C ASN A 32 -7.12 8.72 1.33
N LYS A 33 -6.94 9.40 2.46
CA LYS A 33 -7.02 10.86 2.50
C LYS A 33 -5.78 11.56 3.03
N ASN A 34 -5.05 10.97 3.95
CA ASN A 34 -3.97 11.66 4.65
C ASN A 34 -2.62 10.99 4.39
N GLU A 35 -1.78 11.67 3.63
CA GLU A 35 -0.45 11.18 3.27
C GLU A 35 0.66 11.63 4.23
N SER A 36 0.41 12.59 5.11
CA SER A 36 1.48 13.25 5.85
C SER A 36 2.38 12.31 6.66
N THR A 37 1.80 11.30 7.32
CA THR A 37 2.59 10.34 8.09
C THR A 37 3.47 9.48 7.19
N LEU A 38 2.97 9.14 6.00
CA LEU A 38 3.72 8.34 5.04
C LEU A 38 4.83 9.13 4.38
N GLU A 39 4.61 10.41 4.10
CA GLU A 39 5.66 11.28 3.58
C GLU A 39 6.84 11.32 4.55
N ALA A 40 6.56 11.50 5.83
CA ALA A 40 7.61 11.51 6.86
C ALA A 40 8.34 10.18 6.93
N LEU A 41 7.59 9.07 6.87
CA LEU A 41 8.16 7.73 6.93
C LEU A 41 9.06 7.44 5.75
N LEU A 42 8.70 7.92 4.57
CA LEU A 42 9.41 7.63 3.32
C LEU A 42 10.50 8.64 2.96
N LYS A 43 10.67 9.69 3.76
CA LYS A 43 11.55 10.82 3.44
C LYS A 43 12.97 10.42 3.09
N GLU A 44 13.51 9.42 3.78
CA GLU A 44 14.88 8.95 3.57
C GLU A 44 14.92 7.52 3.07
N ASP A 45 13.82 7.04 2.50
CA ASP A 45 13.77 5.68 2.00
C ASP A 45 14.69 5.48 0.80
N LYS A 46 15.41 4.38 0.79
CA LYS A 46 16.32 4.00 -0.30
C LYS A 46 15.93 2.70 -0.98
N THR A 47 14.80 2.10 -0.59
CA THR A 47 14.38 0.82 -1.15
C THR A 47 13.52 0.96 -2.39
N GLY A 48 13.05 2.19 -2.69
CA GLY A 48 12.08 2.42 -3.74
C GLY A 48 10.64 2.34 -3.27
N SER A 49 10.42 2.32 -1.96
CA SER A 49 9.07 2.35 -1.39
C SER A 49 8.38 3.67 -1.71
N PHE A 50 7.06 3.63 -1.82
CA PHE A 50 6.28 4.82 -2.16
C PHE A 50 4.90 4.76 -1.52
N SER A 51 4.22 5.91 -1.46
CA SER A 51 2.83 5.98 -1.03
C SER A 51 1.92 6.08 -2.25
N ILE A 52 0.71 5.59 -2.12
CA ILE A 52 -0.26 5.61 -3.22
C ILE A 52 -1.67 5.86 -2.66
N GLN A 53 -2.37 6.80 -3.28
CA GLN A 53 -3.72 7.18 -2.87
C GLN A 53 -4.75 6.41 -3.67
N ALA A 54 -5.78 5.89 -2.98
CA ALA A 54 -6.94 5.31 -3.63
C ALA A 54 -8.11 5.24 -2.66
N ASP A 55 -9.30 5.46 -3.18
CA ASP A 55 -10.54 5.19 -2.47
C ASP A 55 -10.94 3.75 -2.78
N LEU A 56 -10.76 2.84 -1.83
CA LEU A 56 -10.98 1.42 -2.05
C LEU A 56 -12.45 1.05 -2.22
N SER A 57 -13.37 1.98 -1.97
CA SER A 57 -14.78 1.76 -2.29
C SER A 57 -15.07 1.91 -3.79
N GLN A 58 -14.12 2.43 -4.56
CA GLN A 58 -14.25 2.67 -5.99
C GLN A 58 -13.43 1.65 -6.77
N GLN A 59 -14.11 0.76 -7.49
CA GLN A 59 -13.45 -0.32 -8.23
C GLN A 59 -12.37 0.20 -9.18
N GLU A 60 -12.62 1.31 -9.87
CA GLU A 60 -11.66 1.87 -10.82
C GLU A 60 -10.40 2.38 -10.12
N GLU A 61 -10.54 2.93 -8.91
CA GLU A 61 -9.38 3.39 -8.16
C GLU A 61 -8.55 2.23 -7.64
N VAL A 62 -9.19 1.13 -7.24
CA VAL A 62 -8.49 -0.09 -6.85
C VAL A 62 -7.65 -0.60 -8.00
N LYS A 63 -8.22 -0.68 -9.19
CA LYS A 63 -7.50 -1.14 -10.40
C LYS A 63 -6.30 -0.26 -10.70
N LYS A 64 -6.47 1.06 -10.64
CA LYS A 64 -5.36 1.99 -10.88
C LYS A 64 -4.25 1.82 -9.85
N MET A 65 -4.62 1.64 -8.58
CA MET A 65 -3.66 1.42 -7.52
C MET A 65 -2.84 0.16 -7.78
N VAL A 66 -3.49 -0.94 -8.15
CA VAL A 66 -2.81 -2.19 -8.43
C VAL A 66 -1.88 -2.07 -9.63
N VAL A 67 -2.35 -1.45 -10.72
CA VAL A 67 -1.52 -1.24 -11.91
C VAL A 67 -0.30 -0.39 -11.58
N ASN A 68 -0.49 0.71 -10.86
CA ASN A 68 0.63 1.59 -10.49
C ASN A 68 1.61 0.90 -9.55
N THR A 69 1.11 0.04 -8.65
CA THR A 69 1.96 -0.74 -7.77
C THR A 69 2.83 -1.69 -8.57
N ILE A 70 2.24 -2.41 -9.53
CA ILE A 70 2.98 -3.35 -10.37
C ILE A 70 4.01 -2.62 -11.22
N ASP A 71 3.68 -1.45 -11.75
CA ASP A 71 4.61 -0.65 -12.54
C ASP A 71 5.85 -0.26 -11.74
N LYS A 72 5.69 0.03 -10.46
CA LYS A 72 6.79 0.52 -9.62
C LYS A 72 7.52 -0.58 -8.85
N LEU A 73 6.80 -1.59 -8.39
CA LEU A 73 7.38 -2.68 -7.59
C LEU A 73 7.58 -3.97 -8.34
N SER A 74 7.04 -4.16 -9.52
CA SER A 74 6.69 -5.45 -10.08
C SER A 74 5.56 -6.06 -9.25
N PHE A 75 5.28 -7.34 -9.43
CA PHE A 75 4.23 -8.00 -8.64
C PHE A 75 4.65 -8.07 -7.18
N PRO A 76 3.76 -7.64 -6.26
CA PRO A 76 4.07 -7.75 -4.84
C PRO A 76 4.14 -9.22 -4.41
N ASP A 77 5.04 -9.49 -3.47
CA ASP A 77 5.16 -10.83 -2.86
C ASP A 77 4.07 -11.06 -1.83
N CYS A 78 3.56 -9.97 -1.26
CA CYS A 78 2.58 -10.04 -0.18
C CYS A 78 1.65 -8.83 -0.25
N ILE A 79 0.36 -9.06 0.01
CA ILE A 79 -0.63 -7.99 0.11
C ILE A 79 -1.24 -8.08 1.51
N ILE A 80 -1.13 -6.99 2.26
CA ILE A 80 -1.70 -6.90 3.60
C ILE A 80 -2.92 -5.99 3.54
N ASN A 81 -4.11 -6.56 3.66
CA ASN A 81 -5.37 -5.84 3.61
C ASN A 81 -5.75 -5.34 5.00
N ASN A 82 -5.31 -4.14 5.35
CA ASN A 82 -5.61 -3.54 6.63
C ASN A 82 -6.74 -2.51 6.58
N ALA A 83 -7.11 -2.04 5.41
CA ALA A 83 -8.04 -0.90 5.27
C ALA A 83 -9.49 -1.23 5.62
N GLY A 84 -9.89 -2.49 5.61
CA GLY A 84 -11.24 -2.90 5.94
C GLY A 84 -11.71 -4.03 5.05
N ILE A 85 -12.59 -4.87 5.60
CA ILE A 85 -12.99 -6.10 4.93
C ILE A 85 -13.79 -5.83 3.65
N ALA A 86 -14.69 -4.85 3.68
CA ALA A 86 -15.57 -4.58 2.53
C ALA A 86 -14.80 -4.05 1.33
N GLU A 87 -13.81 -3.20 1.56
CA GLU A 87 -13.00 -2.63 0.50
C GLU A 87 -11.91 -3.59 0.01
N SER A 88 -11.36 -4.39 0.92
CA SER A 88 -10.23 -5.26 0.58
C SER A 88 -10.58 -6.40 -0.36
N ALA A 89 -11.86 -6.79 -0.44
CA ALA A 89 -12.30 -7.81 -1.38
C ALA A 89 -12.01 -7.43 -2.83
N ASN A 90 -12.06 -6.15 -3.15
CA ASN A 90 -11.82 -5.66 -4.50
C ASN A 90 -10.35 -5.78 -4.92
N ILE A 91 -9.44 -5.73 -3.97
CA ILE A 91 -8.01 -5.86 -4.27
C ILE A 91 -7.69 -7.27 -4.76
N SER A 92 -8.25 -8.28 -4.12
CA SER A 92 -8.06 -9.67 -4.54
C SER A 92 -8.50 -9.90 -5.98
N LEU A 93 -9.64 -9.34 -6.38
CA LEU A 93 -10.14 -9.45 -7.75
C LEU A 93 -9.23 -8.74 -8.74
N ALA A 94 -8.70 -7.57 -8.38
CA ALA A 94 -7.83 -6.79 -9.26
C ALA A 94 -6.49 -7.49 -9.48
N VAL A 95 -5.94 -8.11 -8.45
CA VAL A 95 -4.62 -8.77 -8.51
C VAL A 95 -4.69 -10.10 -9.25
N SER A 96 -5.85 -10.77 -9.27
CA SER A 96 -5.98 -12.06 -9.92
C SER A 96 -5.92 -11.99 -11.46
N TYR A 97 -5.89 -10.79 -12.02
CA TYR A 97 -5.65 -10.59 -13.44
C TYR A 97 -4.18 -10.41 -13.75
#